data_efaa1f835e54ca88a22cdf0c7843eec0
#
_entry.id   efaa1f835e54ca88a22cdf0c7843eec0
#
_cell.length_a   1.000
_cell.length_b   1.000
_cell.length_c   1.000
_cell.angle_alpha   90.00
_cell.angle_beta   90.00
_cell.angle_gamma   90.00
#
_symmetry.space_group_name_H-M   'P 1'
#
loop_
_entity.id
_entity.type
_entity.pdbx_description
1 polymer ?
#
loop_
_entity_poly.entity_id
_entity_poly.type
_entity_poly.pdbx_seq_one_letter_code
_entity_poly.pdbx_strand_id
1 'polypeptide(L)'
;MAGRIRDEDIAAVRERTAIDDIVAEHVTLKPAGSGNLKGLCPFHDEKSPSFHVTPSRGFYFCHGCGVGGDAISFLMRLEHLSFAESVERLASKAGYQLRYEDAGGSTIMRPKQGVKQRLLAAHTEAAVYYREQLARPEALIAREFLNQRGFDRTAAETYHCGFAPDAWDALTKHLQQKGFSSNELVDAGLAKPARSGRLIDRFRNRLLWPITDLAGDVIGFGARKLAEEEDGPKYLNTPETPLYKKSQVLYGINHAKREIAKQSRAVIVEGYTDVMACHVAGVPTAVATCGTAFGSEHINVLRRMLMDSDEFGGEIVFTFDGDAAGQKAALRAFEDEQKFVAQTFIAVAADGMDPCDLRLAKGDEAVRDLVATREPLIAFALRSVLARHDLDTVEGQVAGLRATAPMIAKIKDRSLIPGYVNHLAGRLGMEVERVRRAVATVKGERVEPPRRPQVLAADNPRWLVEREALKLAIQSPALAGPYFDAVDDSHYGHPLHAEIRKAIAAAGGASVASGGPVWISAVTDSCADLGAQALVGELAVEPLRVMGEPEPRYVELTLARVQLPLVTEQVNAIKSRLQRVNPVEEKDLYMKLFGELISLEQHARSLREQASRAV
;
A
#
# COMPACT_ATOMS: atom_id res chain seq x y z
N MET A 1 -18.19 -0.75 -48.70
CA MET A 1 -17.68 0.16 -47.65
C MET A 1 -18.80 0.32 -46.67
N ALA A 2 -18.53 0.28 -45.37
CA ALA A 2 -19.55 0.57 -44.37
C ALA A 2 -20.03 2.01 -44.56
N GLY A 3 -21.35 2.26 -44.52
CA GLY A 3 -21.93 3.61 -44.61
C GLY A 3 -21.36 4.50 -43.49
N ARG A 4 -21.17 5.79 -43.78
CA ARG A 4 -20.76 6.78 -42.77
C ARG A 4 -21.91 7.02 -41.79
N ILE A 5 -21.63 7.02 -40.47
CA ILE A 5 -22.62 7.41 -39.47
C ILE A 5 -22.94 8.90 -39.66
N ARG A 6 -24.21 9.28 -39.63
CA ARG A 6 -24.63 10.67 -39.81
C ARG A 6 -24.06 11.55 -38.69
N ASP A 7 -23.58 12.73 -39.05
CA ASP A 7 -22.99 13.68 -38.09
C ASP A 7 -23.99 14.10 -37.00
N GLU A 8 -25.29 14.18 -37.32
CA GLU A 8 -26.37 14.42 -36.38
C GLU A 8 -26.49 13.32 -35.30
N ASP A 9 -26.32 12.05 -35.69
CA ASP A 9 -26.39 10.91 -34.80
C ASP A 9 -25.15 10.84 -33.88
N ILE A 10 -23.99 11.20 -34.43
CA ILE A 10 -22.76 11.35 -33.60
C ILE A 10 -22.95 12.44 -32.55
N ALA A 11 -23.52 13.60 -32.93
CA ALA A 11 -23.83 14.67 -31.99
C ALA A 11 -24.83 14.22 -30.92
N ALA A 12 -25.90 13.53 -31.32
CA ALA A 12 -26.91 12.99 -30.41
C ALA A 12 -26.33 11.95 -29.42
N VAL A 13 -25.41 11.10 -29.87
CA VAL A 13 -24.71 10.15 -29.00
C VAL A 13 -23.83 10.87 -27.98
N ARG A 14 -23.08 11.91 -28.41
CA ARG A 14 -22.28 12.73 -27.48
C ARG A 14 -23.12 13.39 -26.40
N GLU A 15 -24.25 13.98 -26.80
CA GLU A 15 -25.15 14.68 -25.87
C GLU A 15 -25.83 13.73 -24.87
N ARG A 16 -26.17 12.51 -25.29
CA ARG A 16 -26.83 11.50 -24.46
C ARG A 16 -25.85 10.68 -23.60
N THR A 17 -24.56 10.84 -23.82
CA THR A 17 -23.52 10.09 -23.09
C THR A 17 -22.92 10.94 -22.00
N ALA A 18 -23.21 10.63 -20.75
CA ALA A 18 -22.51 11.22 -19.60
C ALA A 18 -21.09 10.64 -19.53
N ILE A 19 -20.07 11.49 -19.71
CA ILE A 19 -18.67 11.06 -19.78
C ILE A 19 -18.20 10.46 -18.46
N ASP A 20 -18.66 10.98 -17.33
CA ASP A 20 -18.37 10.49 -15.99
C ASP A 20 -18.89 9.07 -15.78
N ASP A 21 -20.08 8.73 -16.29
CA ASP A 21 -20.61 7.36 -16.24
C ASP A 21 -19.70 6.39 -17.02
N ILE A 22 -19.27 6.78 -18.23
CA ILE A 22 -18.39 5.96 -19.07
C ILE A 22 -17.01 5.77 -18.42
N VAL A 23 -16.46 6.86 -17.89
CA VAL A 23 -15.15 6.80 -17.22
C VAL A 23 -15.23 6.01 -15.91
N ALA A 24 -16.31 6.16 -15.14
CA ALA A 24 -16.52 5.47 -13.87
C ALA A 24 -16.62 3.92 -14.01
N GLU A 25 -16.89 3.41 -15.21
CA GLU A 25 -16.81 1.97 -15.48
C GLU A 25 -15.37 1.42 -15.34
N HIS A 26 -14.36 2.26 -15.57
CA HIS A 26 -12.95 1.87 -15.67
C HIS A 26 -12.05 2.50 -14.61
N VAL A 27 -12.44 3.64 -14.04
CA VAL A 27 -11.67 4.44 -13.09
C VAL A 27 -12.56 4.93 -11.98
N THR A 28 -12.14 4.76 -10.74
CA THR A 28 -12.83 5.39 -9.61
C THR A 28 -12.61 6.90 -9.66
N LEU A 29 -13.70 7.66 -9.66
CA LEU A 29 -13.68 9.11 -9.68
C LEU A 29 -14.10 9.69 -8.32
N LYS A 30 -13.37 10.71 -7.86
CA LYS A 30 -13.70 11.47 -6.63
C LYS A 30 -13.89 12.96 -6.97
N PRO A 31 -14.73 13.69 -6.21
CA PRO A 31 -14.91 15.12 -6.40
C PRO A 31 -13.58 15.89 -6.31
N ALA A 32 -13.36 16.81 -7.26
CA ALA A 32 -12.19 17.69 -7.33
C ALA A 32 -12.53 19.19 -7.23
N GLY A 33 -13.75 19.50 -6.79
CA GLY A 33 -14.28 20.88 -6.71
C GLY A 33 -14.91 21.37 -8.02
N SER A 34 -15.79 22.38 -7.91
CA SER A 34 -16.46 23.03 -9.05
C SER A 34 -17.16 22.07 -10.02
N GLY A 35 -17.69 20.94 -9.53
CA GLY A 35 -18.34 19.92 -10.36
C GLY A 35 -17.40 19.05 -11.19
N ASN A 36 -16.08 19.18 -11.01
CA ASN A 36 -15.09 18.33 -11.64
C ASN A 36 -14.83 17.08 -10.79
N LEU A 37 -14.38 16.01 -11.46
CA LEU A 37 -13.98 14.75 -10.85
C LEU A 37 -12.53 14.47 -11.16
N LYS A 38 -11.83 13.72 -10.28
CA LYS A 38 -10.45 13.28 -10.50
C LYS A 38 -10.29 11.78 -10.20
N GLY A 39 -9.34 11.15 -10.88
CA GLY A 39 -8.98 9.74 -10.71
C GLY A 39 -7.56 9.45 -11.16
N LEU A 40 -7.13 8.19 -11.02
CA LEU A 40 -5.87 7.72 -11.59
C LEU A 40 -6.03 7.48 -13.09
N CYS A 41 -5.06 7.92 -13.89
CA CYS A 41 -5.14 7.85 -15.34
C CYS A 41 -5.13 6.39 -15.84
N PRO A 42 -6.03 6.00 -16.75
CA PRO A 42 -6.01 4.67 -17.35
C PRO A 42 -4.99 4.53 -18.49
N PHE A 43 -4.37 5.63 -18.94
CA PHE A 43 -3.49 5.65 -20.11
C PHE A 43 -2.01 5.68 -19.77
N HIS A 44 -1.63 5.98 -18.52
CA HIS A 44 -0.26 5.91 -18.04
C HIS A 44 -0.23 5.50 -16.56
N ASP A 45 0.91 5.01 -16.11
CA ASP A 45 1.08 4.63 -14.70
C ASP A 45 1.47 5.86 -13.86
N GLU A 46 0.69 6.11 -12.79
CA GLU A 46 0.89 7.26 -11.89
C GLU A 46 0.52 6.90 -10.45
N LYS A 47 1.09 7.64 -9.49
CA LYS A 47 0.82 7.45 -8.06
C LYS A 47 -0.08 8.53 -7.47
N SER A 48 -0.27 9.63 -8.15
CA SER A 48 -1.13 10.74 -7.74
C SER A 48 -2.18 11.02 -8.80
N PRO A 49 -3.45 11.25 -8.44
CA PRO A 49 -4.52 11.47 -9.41
C PRO A 49 -4.31 12.73 -10.24
N SER A 50 -4.02 12.56 -11.53
CA SER A 50 -3.88 13.64 -12.49
C SER A 50 -4.91 13.64 -13.62
N PHE A 51 -5.78 12.62 -13.64
CA PHE A 51 -6.84 12.47 -14.61
C PHE A 51 -8.11 13.18 -14.15
N HIS A 52 -8.49 14.22 -14.87
CA HIS A 52 -9.66 15.05 -14.56
C HIS A 52 -10.79 14.81 -15.56
N VAL A 53 -12.03 14.78 -15.04
CA VAL A 53 -13.25 14.70 -15.83
C VAL A 53 -14.13 15.91 -15.47
N THR A 54 -14.60 16.60 -16.50
CA THR A 54 -15.54 17.73 -16.38
C THR A 54 -16.89 17.32 -16.99
N PRO A 55 -17.83 16.77 -16.19
CA PRO A 55 -19.10 16.27 -16.71
C PRO A 55 -19.90 17.34 -17.46
N SER A 56 -19.93 18.57 -16.95
CA SER A 56 -20.64 19.69 -17.58
C SER A 56 -20.16 20.08 -18.98
N ARG A 57 -18.90 19.69 -19.33
CA ARG A 57 -18.32 19.93 -20.65
C ARG A 57 -18.23 18.65 -21.48
N GLY A 58 -18.57 17.48 -20.92
CA GLY A 58 -18.41 16.20 -21.60
C GLY A 58 -16.96 15.85 -21.95
N PHE A 59 -15.98 16.29 -21.14
CA PHE A 59 -14.56 16.26 -21.50
C PHE A 59 -13.69 15.70 -20.35
N TYR A 60 -12.62 14.97 -20.71
CA TYR A 60 -11.57 14.56 -19.78
C TYR A 60 -10.22 15.10 -20.20
N PHE A 61 -9.32 15.27 -19.23
CA PHE A 61 -7.94 15.65 -19.47
C PHE A 61 -7.02 15.09 -18.39
N CYS A 62 -5.89 14.53 -18.78
CA CYS A 62 -4.86 14.08 -17.86
C CYS A 62 -3.69 15.05 -17.85
N HIS A 63 -3.41 15.65 -16.68
CA HIS A 63 -2.27 16.57 -16.51
C HIS A 63 -0.92 15.83 -16.49
N GLY A 64 -0.89 14.51 -16.24
CA GLY A 64 0.33 13.72 -16.22
C GLY A 64 0.85 13.38 -17.61
N CYS A 65 -0.03 12.88 -18.53
CA CYS A 65 0.38 12.46 -19.87
C CYS A 65 -0.15 13.36 -21.00
N GLY A 66 -0.91 14.42 -20.69
CA GLY A 66 -1.45 15.35 -21.69
C GLY A 66 -2.58 14.82 -22.56
N VAL A 67 -3.07 13.60 -22.29
CA VAL A 67 -4.17 12.98 -23.06
C VAL A 67 -5.50 13.57 -22.64
N GLY A 68 -6.34 13.94 -23.62
CA GLY A 68 -7.67 14.46 -23.37
C GLY A 68 -8.65 14.18 -24.50
N GLY A 69 -9.93 14.41 -24.27
CA GLY A 69 -11.00 14.21 -25.25
C GLY A 69 -12.38 14.02 -24.65
N ASP A 70 -13.34 13.63 -25.50
CA ASP A 70 -14.71 13.27 -25.14
C ASP A 70 -14.87 11.77 -24.84
N ALA A 71 -16.07 11.30 -24.56
CA ALA A 71 -16.39 9.90 -24.29
C ALA A 71 -16.01 8.98 -25.46
N ILE A 72 -16.14 9.44 -26.71
CA ILE A 72 -15.76 8.69 -27.90
C ILE A 72 -14.24 8.49 -27.92
N SER A 73 -13.50 9.57 -27.75
CA SER A 73 -12.03 9.57 -27.70
C SER A 73 -11.50 8.71 -26.52
N PHE A 74 -12.22 8.70 -25.41
CA PHE A 74 -11.89 7.87 -24.26
C PHE A 74 -11.95 6.37 -24.61
N LEU A 75 -13.07 5.91 -25.19
CA LEU A 75 -13.23 4.51 -25.60
C LEU A 75 -12.28 4.11 -26.71
N MET A 76 -12.07 4.99 -27.71
CA MET A 76 -11.08 4.73 -28.78
C MET A 76 -9.70 4.38 -28.20
N ARG A 77 -9.25 5.12 -27.21
CA ARG A 77 -7.93 4.93 -26.60
C ARG A 77 -7.88 3.75 -25.64
N LEU A 78 -8.91 3.62 -24.79
CA LEU A 78 -8.92 2.61 -23.73
C LEU A 78 -9.13 1.20 -24.28
N GLU A 79 -10.06 1.08 -25.22
CA GLU A 79 -10.45 -0.22 -25.79
C GLU A 79 -9.87 -0.49 -27.16
N HIS A 80 -9.04 0.44 -27.68
CA HIS A 80 -8.45 0.37 -29.02
C HIS A 80 -9.49 0.22 -30.13
N LEU A 81 -10.63 0.90 -29.98
CA LEU A 81 -11.72 0.91 -30.98
C LEU A 81 -11.47 1.97 -32.05
N SER A 82 -12.01 1.74 -33.25
CA SER A 82 -12.15 2.80 -34.24
C SER A 82 -13.20 3.83 -33.80
N PHE A 83 -13.21 4.98 -34.45
CA PHE A 83 -14.23 6.02 -34.18
C PHE A 83 -15.65 5.49 -34.35
N ALA A 84 -15.94 4.79 -35.44
CA ALA A 84 -17.25 4.23 -35.74
C ALA A 84 -17.68 3.20 -34.67
N GLU A 85 -16.80 2.28 -34.28
CA GLU A 85 -17.06 1.28 -33.24
C GLU A 85 -17.34 1.93 -31.88
N SER A 86 -16.61 3.01 -31.54
CA SER A 86 -16.83 3.75 -30.28
C SER A 86 -18.19 4.46 -30.27
N VAL A 87 -18.61 5.06 -31.39
CA VAL A 87 -19.93 5.67 -31.54
C VAL A 87 -21.04 4.62 -31.44
N GLU A 88 -20.89 3.49 -32.13
CA GLU A 88 -21.84 2.37 -32.08
C GLU A 88 -22.00 1.81 -30.66
N ARG A 89 -20.88 1.66 -29.92
CA ARG A 89 -20.91 1.20 -28.52
C ARG A 89 -21.62 2.18 -27.60
N LEU A 90 -21.34 3.47 -27.71
CA LEU A 90 -22.01 4.50 -26.93
C LEU A 90 -23.50 4.61 -27.30
N ALA A 91 -23.84 4.52 -28.57
CA ALA A 91 -25.22 4.52 -29.05
C ALA A 91 -26.01 3.33 -28.46
N SER A 92 -25.43 2.15 -28.48
CA SER A 92 -26.03 0.95 -27.86
C SER A 92 -26.29 1.15 -26.37
N LYS A 93 -25.31 1.70 -25.63
CA LYS A 93 -25.47 2.02 -24.19
C LYS A 93 -26.53 3.07 -23.92
N ALA A 94 -26.61 4.10 -24.78
CA ALA A 94 -27.60 5.16 -24.68
C ALA A 94 -29.00 4.75 -25.22
N GLY A 95 -29.15 3.53 -25.72
CA GLY A 95 -30.39 3.06 -26.37
C GLY A 95 -30.74 3.87 -27.62
N TYR A 96 -29.72 4.42 -28.32
CA TYR A 96 -29.89 5.26 -29.49
C TYR A 96 -29.66 4.46 -30.79
N GLN A 97 -30.57 4.57 -31.74
CA GLN A 97 -30.49 3.89 -33.04
C GLN A 97 -29.79 4.77 -34.06
N LEU A 98 -28.62 4.33 -34.51
CA LEU A 98 -27.81 5.06 -35.50
C LEU A 98 -28.37 4.93 -36.89
N ARG A 99 -28.28 6.02 -37.66
CA ARG A 99 -28.58 6.07 -39.10
C ARG A 99 -27.29 6.24 -39.87
N TYR A 100 -27.22 5.59 -41.04
CA TYR A 100 -26.04 5.63 -41.90
C TYR A 100 -26.37 6.35 -43.20
N GLU A 101 -25.39 7.07 -43.74
CA GLU A 101 -25.51 7.70 -45.05
C GLU A 101 -25.46 6.63 -46.15
N ASP A 102 -26.44 6.61 -47.05
CA ASP A 102 -26.52 5.69 -48.13
C ASP A 102 -25.41 5.99 -49.18
N ALA A 103 -24.45 5.10 -49.32
CA ALA A 103 -23.58 5.08 -50.51
C ALA A 103 -24.37 4.49 -51.68
N GLY A 104 -25.23 5.30 -52.28
CA GLY A 104 -25.94 5.11 -53.56
C GLY A 104 -26.36 3.67 -53.94
N GLY A 105 -27.65 3.29 -53.68
CA GLY A 105 -28.27 2.10 -54.28
C GLY A 105 -28.74 1.06 -53.25
N SER A 106 -30.02 1.09 -52.99
CA SER A 106 -30.96 0.03 -52.54
C SER A 106 -30.31 -1.29 -52.06
N THR A 107 -29.96 -1.34 -50.83
CA THR A 107 -30.12 -2.46 -49.86
C THR A 107 -29.62 -1.96 -48.54
N ILE A 108 -30.43 -2.09 -47.46
CA ILE A 108 -30.01 -1.80 -46.08
C ILE A 108 -28.92 -2.83 -45.74
N MET A 109 -27.67 -2.57 -46.15
CA MET A 109 -26.51 -3.31 -45.66
C MET A 109 -26.22 -2.76 -44.24
N ARG A 110 -26.61 -3.52 -43.24
CA ARG A 110 -26.07 -3.31 -41.87
C ARG A 110 -24.56 -3.21 -42.01
N PRO A 111 -23.92 -2.15 -41.44
CA PRO A 111 -22.45 -2.08 -41.44
C PRO A 111 -21.92 -3.40 -40.87
N LYS A 112 -20.83 -3.91 -41.45
CA LYS A 112 -20.09 -5.02 -40.83
C LYS A 112 -19.66 -4.51 -39.47
N GLN A 113 -20.25 -5.05 -38.42
CA GLN A 113 -19.81 -4.80 -37.04
C GLN A 113 -18.32 -5.04 -36.96
N GLY A 114 -17.58 -4.20 -36.23
CA GLY A 114 -16.14 -4.39 -36.00
C GLY A 114 -15.88 -5.77 -35.41
N VAL A 115 -14.72 -6.33 -35.70
CA VAL A 115 -14.36 -7.70 -35.26
C VAL A 115 -14.57 -7.85 -33.75
N LYS A 116 -14.17 -6.86 -32.94
CA LYS A 116 -14.32 -6.88 -31.48
C LYS A 116 -15.80 -6.97 -31.07
N GLN A 117 -16.67 -6.17 -31.67
CA GLN A 117 -18.12 -6.21 -31.37
C GLN A 117 -18.75 -7.56 -31.74
N ARG A 118 -18.31 -8.17 -32.85
CA ARG A 118 -18.78 -9.49 -33.27
C ARG A 118 -18.37 -10.56 -32.26
N LEU A 119 -17.14 -10.51 -31.78
CA LEU A 119 -16.66 -11.45 -30.76
C LEU A 119 -17.40 -11.25 -29.43
N LEU A 120 -17.66 -10.02 -28.98
CA LEU A 120 -18.47 -9.73 -27.78
C LEU A 120 -19.91 -10.24 -27.95
N ALA A 121 -20.52 -10.01 -29.10
CA ALA A 121 -21.87 -10.52 -29.39
C ALA A 121 -21.91 -12.06 -29.37
N ALA A 122 -20.87 -12.74 -29.87
CA ALA A 122 -20.77 -14.20 -29.80
C ALA A 122 -20.68 -14.71 -28.35
N HIS A 123 -19.91 -14.02 -27.49
CA HIS A 123 -19.82 -14.37 -26.06
C HIS A 123 -21.13 -14.12 -25.32
N THR A 124 -21.82 -13.01 -25.61
CA THR A 124 -23.13 -12.70 -25.03
C THR A 124 -24.15 -13.77 -25.39
N GLU A 125 -24.23 -14.17 -26.65
CA GLU A 125 -25.13 -15.23 -27.11
C GLU A 125 -24.76 -16.60 -26.49
N ALA A 126 -23.44 -16.90 -26.38
CA ALA A 126 -22.96 -18.11 -25.72
C ALA A 126 -23.34 -18.14 -24.23
N ALA A 127 -23.25 -16.99 -23.53
CA ALA A 127 -23.65 -16.90 -22.13
C ALA A 127 -25.15 -17.15 -21.94
N VAL A 128 -25.99 -16.59 -22.81
CA VAL A 128 -27.43 -16.88 -22.82
C VAL A 128 -27.67 -18.36 -23.05
N TYR A 129 -27.05 -18.95 -24.07
CA TYR A 129 -27.17 -20.36 -24.38
C TYR A 129 -26.79 -21.25 -23.18
N TYR A 130 -25.61 -21.06 -22.59
CA TYR A 130 -25.16 -21.88 -21.47
C TYR A 130 -26.05 -21.72 -20.23
N ARG A 131 -26.58 -20.53 -19.96
CA ARG A 131 -27.53 -20.30 -18.86
C ARG A 131 -28.84 -21.06 -19.10
N GLU A 132 -29.37 -21.07 -20.32
CA GLU A 132 -30.55 -21.86 -20.68
C GLU A 132 -30.29 -23.38 -20.52
N GLN A 133 -29.08 -23.85 -20.88
CA GLN A 133 -28.71 -25.26 -20.69
C GLN A 133 -28.67 -25.65 -19.21
N LEU A 134 -28.28 -24.73 -18.29
CA LEU A 134 -28.26 -25.01 -16.86
C LEU A 134 -29.65 -25.35 -16.28
N ALA A 135 -30.71 -24.84 -16.90
CA ALA A 135 -32.09 -25.09 -16.50
C ALA A 135 -32.62 -26.47 -16.98
N ARG A 136 -31.91 -27.13 -17.93
CA ARG A 136 -32.34 -28.38 -18.53
C ARG A 136 -32.06 -29.60 -17.63
N PRO A 137 -32.78 -30.75 -17.83
CA PRO A 137 -32.58 -31.93 -17.01
C PRO A 137 -31.14 -32.46 -17.02
N GLU A 138 -30.45 -32.38 -18.16
CA GLU A 138 -29.07 -32.85 -18.35
C GLU A 138 -28.05 -32.13 -17.44
N ALA A 139 -28.39 -30.91 -16.99
CA ALA A 139 -27.55 -30.13 -16.09
C ALA A 139 -27.78 -30.43 -14.58
N LEU A 140 -28.46 -31.54 -14.23
CA LEU A 140 -28.72 -31.85 -12.83
C LEU A 140 -27.42 -31.91 -12.00
N ILE A 141 -26.40 -32.56 -12.50
CA ILE A 141 -25.07 -32.64 -11.85
C ILE A 141 -24.43 -31.26 -11.58
N ALA A 142 -24.63 -30.31 -12.50
CA ALA A 142 -24.12 -28.93 -12.33
C ALA A 142 -24.88 -28.18 -11.24
N ARG A 143 -26.20 -28.34 -11.18
CA ARG A 143 -27.04 -27.75 -10.12
C ARG A 143 -26.78 -28.37 -8.75
N GLU A 144 -26.60 -29.69 -8.70
CA GLU A 144 -26.22 -30.41 -7.46
C GLU A 144 -24.85 -29.92 -6.95
N PHE A 145 -23.87 -29.73 -7.84
CA PHE A 145 -22.59 -29.17 -7.46
C PHE A 145 -22.73 -27.77 -6.84
N LEU A 146 -23.52 -26.89 -7.46
CA LEU A 146 -23.76 -25.54 -6.90
C LEU A 146 -24.45 -25.62 -5.53
N ASN A 147 -25.45 -26.47 -5.38
CA ASN A 147 -26.14 -26.68 -4.11
C ASN A 147 -25.20 -27.25 -3.03
N GLN A 148 -24.36 -28.22 -3.35
CA GLN A 148 -23.33 -28.76 -2.44
C GLN A 148 -22.33 -27.71 -1.99
N ARG A 149 -22.09 -26.70 -2.82
CA ARG A 149 -21.26 -25.52 -2.50
C ARG A 149 -22.05 -24.38 -1.83
N GLY A 150 -23.32 -24.65 -1.45
CA GLY A 150 -24.16 -23.69 -0.75
C GLY A 150 -24.67 -22.53 -1.63
N PHE A 151 -24.72 -22.73 -2.96
CA PHE A 151 -25.26 -21.75 -3.90
C PHE A 151 -26.63 -22.18 -4.39
N ASP A 152 -27.64 -21.38 -4.06
CA ASP A 152 -29.00 -21.56 -4.52
C ASP A 152 -29.17 -21.06 -5.97
N ARG A 153 -30.39 -21.16 -6.46
CA ARG A 153 -30.77 -20.66 -7.79
C ARG A 153 -30.49 -19.16 -7.93
N THR A 154 -30.75 -18.37 -6.90
CA THR A 154 -30.55 -16.93 -6.92
C THR A 154 -29.07 -16.57 -7.10
N ALA A 155 -28.20 -17.26 -6.38
CA ALA A 155 -26.75 -17.11 -6.55
C ALA A 155 -26.32 -17.51 -7.97
N ALA A 156 -26.80 -18.65 -8.50
CA ALA A 156 -26.48 -19.08 -9.85
C ALA A 156 -26.95 -18.05 -10.93
N GLU A 157 -28.12 -17.47 -10.75
CA GLU A 157 -28.66 -16.42 -11.65
C GLU A 157 -27.85 -15.12 -11.54
N THR A 158 -27.46 -14.69 -10.33
CA THR A 158 -26.68 -13.48 -10.10
C THR A 158 -25.32 -13.53 -10.79
N TYR A 159 -24.67 -14.71 -10.75
CA TYR A 159 -23.37 -14.92 -11.39
C TYR A 159 -23.49 -15.47 -12.82
N HIS A 160 -24.70 -15.54 -13.36
CA HIS A 160 -25.00 -16.04 -14.71
C HIS A 160 -24.36 -17.40 -14.99
N CYS A 161 -24.33 -18.27 -13.98
CA CYS A 161 -23.78 -19.62 -14.13
C CYS A 161 -24.45 -20.36 -15.29
N GLY A 162 -23.70 -21.16 -16.02
CA GLY A 162 -24.16 -21.90 -17.17
C GLY A 162 -23.68 -23.33 -17.18
N PHE A 163 -24.21 -24.11 -18.08
CA PHE A 163 -23.80 -25.49 -18.32
C PHE A 163 -23.48 -25.72 -19.80
N ALA A 164 -22.32 -26.30 -20.09
CA ALA A 164 -21.99 -26.80 -21.43
C ALA A 164 -22.45 -28.25 -21.52
N PRO A 165 -23.38 -28.57 -22.41
CA PRO A 165 -23.82 -29.96 -22.63
C PRO A 165 -22.68 -30.90 -23.02
N ASP A 166 -22.84 -32.20 -22.81
CA ASP A 166 -21.93 -33.22 -23.33
C ASP A 166 -22.19 -33.45 -24.83
N ALA A 167 -21.87 -32.46 -25.62
CA ALA A 167 -22.03 -32.49 -27.07
C ALA A 167 -20.79 -31.90 -27.72
N TRP A 168 -20.45 -32.39 -28.93
CA TRP A 168 -19.23 -31.96 -29.59
C TRP A 168 -19.31 -30.58 -30.27
N ASP A 169 -20.48 -30.15 -30.73
CA ASP A 169 -20.67 -28.97 -31.58
C ASP A 169 -22.02 -28.27 -31.35
N ALA A 170 -22.65 -28.45 -30.17
CA ALA A 170 -23.97 -27.90 -29.89
C ALA A 170 -23.97 -26.37 -29.86
N LEU A 171 -23.02 -25.75 -29.12
CA LEU A 171 -22.85 -24.30 -29.11
C LEU A 171 -22.43 -23.78 -30.49
N THR A 172 -21.47 -24.45 -31.12
CA THR A 172 -20.97 -24.08 -32.47
C THR A 172 -22.13 -23.99 -33.47
N LYS A 173 -23.01 -25.01 -33.52
CA LYS A 173 -24.19 -25.00 -34.39
C LYS A 173 -25.17 -23.88 -34.04
N HIS A 174 -25.45 -23.69 -32.76
CA HIS A 174 -26.32 -22.61 -32.28
C HIS A 174 -25.82 -21.25 -32.74
N LEU A 175 -24.53 -20.95 -32.52
CA LEU A 175 -23.95 -19.65 -32.91
C LEU A 175 -23.86 -19.46 -34.43
N GLN A 176 -23.59 -20.53 -35.18
CA GLN A 176 -23.63 -20.48 -36.66
C GLN A 176 -25.03 -20.17 -37.18
N GLN A 177 -26.08 -20.72 -36.55
CA GLN A 177 -27.50 -20.39 -36.89
C GLN A 177 -27.82 -18.93 -36.59
N LYS A 178 -27.15 -18.32 -35.60
CA LYS A 178 -27.24 -16.88 -35.27
C LYS A 178 -26.38 -16.02 -36.20
N GLY A 179 -25.69 -16.60 -37.20
CA GLY A 179 -24.93 -15.88 -38.20
C GLY A 179 -23.48 -15.57 -37.81
N PHE A 180 -22.90 -16.28 -36.83
CA PHE A 180 -21.46 -16.19 -36.55
C PHE A 180 -20.67 -17.14 -37.42
N SER A 181 -19.56 -16.64 -37.97
CA SER A 181 -18.68 -17.44 -38.81
C SER A 181 -17.77 -18.36 -37.98
N SER A 182 -17.26 -19.42 -38.63
CA SER A 182 -16.30 -20.33 -38.02
C SER A 182 -15.06 -19.63 -37.45
N ASN A 183 -14.53 -18.65 -38.16
CA ASN A 183 -13.35 -17.87 -37.73
C ASN A 183 -13.66 -17.04 -36.49
N GLU A 184 -14.81 -16.37 -36.44
CA GLU A 184 -15.23 -15.60 -35.25
C GLU A 184 -15.34 -16.51 -34.00
N LEU A 185 -15.86 -17.73 -34.15
CA LEU A 185 -15.97 -18.67 -33.01
C LEU A 185 -14.61 -19.18 -32.54
N VAL A 186 -13.64 -19.35 -33.43
CA VAL A 186 -12.26 -19.72 -33.09
C VAL A 186 -11.56 -18.55 -32.43
N ASP A 187 -11.64 -17.35 -33.00
CA ASP A 187 -11.02 -16.13 -32.46
C ASP A 187 -11.62 -15.73 -31.11
N ALA A 188 -12.91 -16.00 -30.90
CA ALA A 188 -13.56 -15.87 -29.58
C ALA A 188 -13.13 -16.94 -28.57
N GLY A 189 -12.45 -18.01 -29.00
CA GLY A 189 -12.09 -19.13 -28.11
C GLY A 189 -13.29 -19.99 -27.66
N LEU A 190 -14.44 -19.88 -28.34
CA LEU A 190 -15.67 -20.66 -28.07
C LEU A 190 -15.65 -22.03 -28.75
N ALA A 191 -14.95 -22.12 -29.88
CA ALA A 191 -14.75 -23.35 -30.62
C ALA A 191 -13.27 -23.56 -30.95
N LYS A 192 -12.91 -24.80 -31.29
CA LYS A 192 -11.57 -25.16 -31.76
C LYS A 192 -11.67 -26.14 -32.95
N PRO A 193 -10.73 -26.14 -33.88
CA PRO A 193 -10.69 -27.12 -34.94
C PRO A 193 -10.31 -28.50 -34.37
N ALA A 194 -11.06 -29.54 -34.73
CA ALA A 194 -10.71 -30.93 -34.48
C ALA A 194 -9.71 -31.41 -35.57
N ARG A 195 -9.08 -32.58 -35.32
CA ARG A 195 -8.18 -33.22 -36.30
C ARG A 195 -8.84 -33.50 -37.66
N SER A 196 -10.16 -33.66 -37.67
CA SER A 196 -10.97 -33.85 -38.88
C SER A 196 -11.26 -32.55 -39.65
N GLY A 197 -10.79 -31.37 -39.19
CA GLY A 197 -11.11 -30.07 -39.75
C GLY A 197 -12.49 -29.51 -39.35
N ARG A 198 -13.34 -30.28 -38.66
CA ARG A 198 -14.63 -29.81 -38.12
C ARG A 198 -14.39 -28.96 -36.89
N LEU A 199 -15.26 -27.97 -36.63
CA LEU A 199 -15.25 -27.23 -35.37
C LEU A 199 -15.92 -28.05 -34.27
N ILE A 200 -15.33 -28.00 -33.09
CA ILE A 200 -15.89 -28.58 -31.88
C ILE A 200 -15.91 -27.51 -30.77
N ASP A 201 -16.90 -27.63 -29.89
CA ASP A 201 -17.06 -26.72 -28.76
C ASP A 201 -15.85 -26.79 -27.84
N ARG A 202 -15.43 -25.62 -27.33
CA ARG A 202 -14.31 -25.50 -26.36
C ARG A 202 -14.65 -26.18 -25.04
N PHE A 203 -15.86 -25.95 -24.56
CA PHE A 203 -16.36 -26.46 -23.29
C PHE A 203 -17.41 -27.54 -23.54
N ARG A 204 -17.31 -28.65 -22.80
CA ARG A 204 -18.26 -29.77 -22.86
C ARG A 204 -18.36 -30.41 -21.49
N ASN A 205 -19.56 -30.80 -21.10
CA ASN A 205 -19.89 -31.40 -19.82
C ASN A 205 -19.28 -30.62 -18.62
N ARG A 206 -19.43 -29.30 -18.59
CA ARG A 206 -18.83 -28.45 -17.58
C ARG A 206 -19.82 -27.42 -17.05
N LEU A 207 -19.70 -27.13 -15.76
CA LEU A 207 -20.28 -25.93 -15.17
C LEU A 207 -19.43 -24.72 -15.59
N LEU A 208 -20.08 -23.61 -15.99
CA LEU A 208 -19.43 -22.41 -16.45
C LEU A 208 -19.76 -21.18 -15.64
N TRP A 209 -18.78 -20.30 -15.54
CA TRP A 209 -18.91 -18.93 -15.05
C TRP A 209 -18.49 -17.97 -16.18
N PRO A 210 -19.40 -17.06 -16.63
CA PRO A 210 -19.00 -16.01 -17.54
C PRO A 210 -17.97 -15.11 -16.88
N ILE A 211 -16.91 -14.80 -17.59
CA ILE A 211 -15.89 -13.84 -17.17
C ILE A 211 -16.20 -12.53 -17.87
N THR A 212 -16.38 -11.47 -17.10
CA THR A 212 -16.72 -10.15 -17.63
C THR A 212 -15.58 -9.16 -17.43
N ASP A 213 -15.51 -8.18 -18.32
CA ASP A 213 -14.64 -7.03 -18.15
C ASP A 213 -15.23 -5.99 -17.16
N LEU A 214 -14.54 -4.87 -16.96
CA LEU A 214 -15.00 -3.79 -16.09
C LEU A 214 -16.34 -3.17 -16.54
N ALA A 215 -16.62 -3.17 -17.82
CA ALA A 215 -17.87 -2.66 -18.37
C ALA A 215 -19.06 -3.64 -18.16
N GLY A 216 -18.76 -4.91 -17.87
CA GLY A 216 -19.73 -5.98 -17.69
C GLY A 216 -19.97 -6.82 -18.94
N ASP A 217 -19.19 -6.59 -20.02
CA ASP A 217 -19.27 -7.40 -21.22
C ASP A 217 -18.63 -8.77 -21.00
N VAL A 218 -19.27 -9.84 -21.47
CA VAL A 218 -18.71 -11.20 -21.38
C VAL A 218 -17.57 -11.35 -22.37
N ILE A 219 -16.37 -11.60 -21.86
CA ILE A 219 -15.13 -11.73 -22.65
C ILE A 219 -14.55 -13.14 -22.66
N GLY A 220 -15.12 -14.03 -21.86
CA GLY A 220 -14.67 -15.43 -21.76
C GLY A 220 -15.48 -16.21 -20.74
N PHE A 221 -15.04 -17.44 -20.49
CA PHE A 221 -15.66 -18.34 -19.52
C PHE A 221 -14.59 -19.09 -18.73
N GLY A 222 -14.86 -19.26 -17.44
CA GLY A 222 -14.23 -20.28 -16.61
C GLY A 222 -15.13 -21.50 -16.55
N ALA A 223 -14.56 -22.69 -16.65
CA ALA A 223 -15.34 -23.93 -16.68
C ALA A 223 -14.74 -25.00 -15.76
N ARG A 224 -15.58 -25.65 -14.96
CA ARG A 224 -15.21 -26.73 -14.05
C ARG A 224 -15.74 -28.06 -14.54
N LYS A 225 -14.87 -29.07 -14.54
CA LYS A 225 -15.22 -30.46 -14.81
C LYS A 225 -16.15 -30.99 -13.71
N LEU A 226 -17.23 -31.71 -14.10
CA LEU A 226 -18.23 -32.20 -13.17
C LEU A 226 -18.03 -33.69 -12.83
N ALA A 227 -17.55 -34.52 -13.77
CA ALA A 227 -17.23 -35.89 -13.54
C ALA A 227 -15.72 -36.10 -13.39
N GLU A 228 -15.28 -36.90 -12.42
CA GLU A 228 -13.85 -37.16 -12.19
C GLU A 228 -13.23 -38.00 -13.31
N GLU A 229 -14.01 -38.86 -13.94
CA GLU A 229 -13.57 -39.78 -15.02
C GLU A 229 -13.32 -39.10 -16.37
N GLU A 230 -13.66 -37.81 -16.50
CA GLU A 230 -13.43 -37.08 -17.74
C GLU A 230 -11.96 -36.69 -17.91
N ASP A 231 -11.47 -36.79 -19.15
CA ASP A 231 -10.15 -36.30 -19.52
C ASP A 231 -10.03 -34.76 -19.43
N GLY A 232 -8.86 -34.30 -19.01
CA GLY A 232 -8.53 -32.89 -19.01
C GLY A 232 -8.51 -32.25 -17.61
N PRO A 233 -8.16 -30.94 -17.56
CA PRO A 233 -7.96 -30.24 -16.29
C PRO A 233 -9.29 -30.03 -15.54
N LYS A 234 -9.22 -30.03 -14.19
CA LYS A 234 -10.36 -29.73 -13.31
C LYS A 234 -11.01 -28.39 -13.66
N TYR A 235 -10.19 -27.35 -13.90
CA TYR A 235 -10.62 -26.04 -14.39
C TYR A 235 -10.06 -25.77 -15.78
N LEU A 236 -10.89 -25.27 -16.67
CA LEU A 236 -10.54 -24.89 -18.05
C LEU A 236 -11.10 -23.50 -18.34
N ASN A 237 -10.24 -22.57 -18.66
CA ASN A 237 -10.63 -21.20 -19.00
C ASN A 237 -10.57 -20.97 -20.53
N THR A 238 -11.23 -19.91 -20.99
CA THR A 238 -11.04 -19.38 -22.33
C THR A 238 -9.53 -19.17 -22.59
N PRO A 239 -9.01 -19.53 -23.75
CA PRO A 239 -7.62 -19.26 -24.12
C PRO A 239 -7.38 -17.75 -24.28
N GLU A 240 -6.12 -17.34 -24.45
CA GLU A 240 -5.82 -15.95 -24.85
C GLU A 240 -6.52 -15.64 -26.17
N THR A 241 -7.27 -14.53 -26.18
CA THR A 241 -8.01 -14.04 -27.35
C THR A 241 -7.83 -12.52 -27.49
N PRO A 242 -8.28 -11.89 -28.57
CA PRO A 242 -8.32 -10.43 -28.67
C PRO A 242 -9.14 -9.75 -27.57
N LEU A 243 -10.12 -10.45 -26.96
CA LEU A 243 -10.95 -9.94 -25.86
C LEU A 243 -10.45 -10.32 -24.48
N TYR A 244 -9.83 -11.48 -24.33
CA TYR A 244 -9.51 -12.08 -23.03
C TYR A 244 -8.02 -12.27 -22.86
N LYS A 245 -7.45 -11.54 -21.90
CA LYS A 245 -6.05 -11.67 -21.46
C LYS A 245 -6.02 -12.01 -19.98
N LYS A 246 -5.59 -13.22 -19.65
CA LYS A 246 -5.60 -13.75 -18.26
C LYS A 246 -4.89 -12.85 -17.27
N SER A 247 -3.83 -12.19 -17.67
CA SER A 247 -3.03 -11.31 -16.83
C SER A 247 -3.73 -9.99 -16.47
N GLN A 248 -4.81 -9.62 -17.18
CA GLN A 248 -5.50 -8.34 -17.04
C GLN A 248 -6.91 -8.47 -16.47
N VAL A 249 -7.40 -9.70 -16.29
CA VAL A 249 -8.79 -9.97 -15.94
C VAL A 249 -8.89 -10.51 -14.53
N LEU A 250 -9.78 -9.91 -13.76
CA LEU A 250 -10.18 -10.36 -12.43
C LEU A 250 -11.65 -10.78 -12.46
N TYR A 251 -11.93 -12.05 -12.15
CA TYR A 251 -13.30 -12.54 -12.03
C TYR A 251 -14.03 -11.85 -10.89
N GLY A 252 -15.28 -11.48 -11.13
CA GLY A 252 -16.12 -10.79 -10.15
C GLY A 252 -15.92 -9.28 -10.08
N ILE A 253 -14.97 -8.71 -10.82
CA ILE A 253 -14.63 -7.27 -10.75
C ILE A 253 -15.81 -6.37 -11.11
N ASN A 254 -16.65 -6.76 -12.06
CA ASN A 254 -17.85 -6.00 -12.44
C ASN A 254 -18.87 -5.91 -11.30
N HIS A 255 -18.99 -6.95 -10.46
CA HIS A 255 -19.83 -6.96 -9.26
C HIS A 255 -19.17 -6.18 -8.12
N ALA A 256 -17.85 -6.32 -7.95
CA ALA A 256 -17.11 -5.80 -6.81
C ALA A 256 -16.70 -4.31 -6.94
N LYS A 257 -16.53 -3.79 -8.16
CA LYS A 257 -15.87 -2.49 -8.42
C LYS A 257 -16.44 -1.31 -7.62
N ARG A 258 -17.78 -1.22 -7.46
CA ARG A 258 -18.44 -0.14 -6.70
C ARG A 258 -18.13 -0.23 -5.21
N GLU A 259 -18.18 -1.43 -4.66
CA GLU A 259 -17.88 -1.65 -3.25
C GLU A 259 -16.39 -1.56 -2.95
N ILE A 260 -15.53 -1.98 -3.88
CA ILE A 260 -14.07 -1.75 -3.79
C ILE A 260 -13.78 -0.24 -3.70
N ALA A 261 -14.37 0.56 -4.59
CA ALA A 261 -14.20 2.01 -4.58
C ALA A 261 -14.75 2.67 -3.29
N LYS A 262 -15.90 2.20 -2.81
CA LYS A 262 -16.57 2.73 -1.61
C LYS A 262 -15.82 2.38 -0.33
N GLN A 263 -15.38 1.13 -0.20
CA GLN A 263 -14.71 0.63 1.00
C GLN A 263 -13.19 0.84 0.96
N SER A 264 -12.64 1.28 -0.18
CA SER A 264 -11.20 1.35 -0.45
C SER A 264 -10.48 0.03 -0.11
N ARG A 265 -11.13 -1.10 -0.38
CA ARG A 265 -10.63 -2.44 -0.07
C ARG A 265 -10.95 -3.42 -1.20
N ALA A 266 -9.96 -4.24 -1.57
CA ALA A 266 -10.14 -5.40 -2.46
C ALA A 266 -9.72 -6.68 -1.73
N VAL A 267 -10.50 -7.74 -1.87
CA VAL A 267 -10.20 -9.07 -1.33
C VAL A 267 -9.87 -9.98 -2.50
N ILE A 268 -8.67 -10.57 -2.51
CA ILE A 268 -8.19 -11.44 -3.57
C ILE A 268 -8.34 -12.87 -3.12
N VAL A 269 -9.15 -13.64 -3.83
CA VAL A 269 -9.41 -15.07 -3.57
C VAL A 269 -8.92 -15.92 -4.75
N GLU A 270 -8.89 -17.26 -4.62
CA GLU A 270 -8.29 -18.13 -5.64
C GLU A 270 -9.24 -18.48 -6.78
N GLY A 271 -10.53 -18.69 -6.50
CA GLY A 271 -11.45 -19.28 -7.46
C GLY A 271 -12.81 -18.59 -7.61
N TYR A 272 -13.58 -19.10 -8.59
CA TYR A 272 -14.93 -18.60 -8.91
C TYR A 272 -15.91 -18.79 -7.75
N THR A 273 -15.86 -19.96 -7.12
CA THR A 273 -16.70 -20.32 -5.96
C THR A 273 -16.38 -19.48 -4.74
N ASP A 274 -15.11 -19.08 -4.56
CA ASP A 274 -14.68 -18.27 -3.43
C ASP A 274 -15.19 -16.83 -3.56
N VAL A 275 -15.16 -16.26 -4.78
CA VAL A 275 -15.79 -14.95 -5.05
C VAL A 275 -17.28 -15.02 -4.74
N MET A 276 -17.98 -16.04 -5.22
CA MET A 276 -19.41 -16.20 -4.94
C MET A 276 -19.68 -16.34 -3.44
N ALA A 277 -18.89 -17.15 -2.73
CA ALA A 277 -19.01 -17.36 -1.29
C ALA A 277 -18.77 -16.08 -0.49
N CYS A 278 -17.72 -15.35 -0.82
CA CYS A 278 -17.42 -14.05 -0.19
C CYS A 278 -18.55 -13.04 -0.39
N HIS A 279 -19.05 -12.89 -1.63
CA HIS A 279 -20.13 -11.93 -1.90
C HIS A 279 -21.44 -12.31 -1.17
N VAL A 280 -21.83 -13.59 -1.20
CA VAL A 280 -23.02 -14.08 -0.48
C VAL A 280 -22.85 -13.90 1.03
N ALA A 281 -21.64 -14.10 1.56
CA ALA A 281 -21.32 -13.88 2.97
C ALA A 281 -21.28 -12.41 3.39
N GLY A 282 -21.41 -11.43 2.46
CA GLY A 282 -21.36 -10.01 2.75
C GLY A 282 -19.96 -9.39 2.64
N VAL A 283 -19.05 -10.02 1.89
CA VAL A 283 -17.74 -9.48 1.49
C VAL A 283 -17.77 -9.16 -0.02
N PRO A 284 -18.47 -8.08 -0.44
CA PRO A 284 -18.74 -7.81 -1.85
C PRO A 284 -17.54 -7.26 -2.63
N THR A 285 -16.39 -7.15 -1.99
CA THR A 285 -15.14 -6.64 -2.58
C THR A 285 -14.20 -7.75 -3.07
N ALA A 286 -14.66 -9.01 -3.05
CA ALA A 286 -13.86 -10.16 -3.45
C ALA A 286 -13.76 -10.28 -4.98
N VAL A 287 -12.55 -10.61 -5.45
CA VAL A 287 -12.23 -10.89 -6.86
C VAL A 287 -11.22 -12.02 -6.95
N ALA A 288 -11.18 -12.74 -8.08
CA ALA A 288 -10.22 -13.82 -8.29
C ALA A 288 -9.46 -13.70 -9.60
N THR A 289 -8.25 -14.26 -9.65
CA THR A 289 -7.53 -14.43 -10.91
C THR A 289 -8.09 -15.60 -11.70
N CYS A 290 -7.98 -15.54 -13.03
CA CYS A 290 -8.56 -16.55 -13.92
C CYS A 290 -7.53 -17.65 -14.26
N GLY A 291 -7.04 -18.38 -13.26
CA GLY A 291 -6.09 -19.50 -13.48
C GLY A 291 -4.69 -19.04 -13.85
N THR A 292 -4.27 -17.90 -13.35
CA THR A 292 -2.90 -17.38 -13.42
C THR A 292 -2.51 -16.79 -12.08
N ALA A 293 -1.22 -16.67 -11.82
CA ALA A 293 -0.75 -15.96 -10.63
C ALA A 293 -1.17 -14.48 -10.66
N PHE A 294 -1.47 -13.94 -9.50
CA PHE A 294 -1.71 -12.51 -9.35
C PHE A 294 -0.43 -11.74 -9.69
N GLY A 295 -0.51 -10.77 -10.59
CA GLY A 295 0.66 -10.07 -11.14
C GLY A 295 0.41 -8.59 -11.42
N SER A 296 1.42 -7.93 -12.03
CA SER A 296 1.46 -6.47 -12.23
C SER A 296 0.26 -5.88 -12.96
N GLU A 297 -0.28 -6.56 -13.95
CA GLU A 297 -1.44 -6.08 -14.70
C GLU A 297 -2.70 -6.08 -13.83
N HIS A 298 -2.89 -7.12 -12.98
CA HIS A 298 -3.98 -7.16 -12.00
C HIS A 298 -3.85 -6.03 -10.98
N ILE A 299 -2.60 -5.73 -10.55
CA ILE A 299 -2.30 -4.60 -9.68
C ILE A 299 -2.75 -3.29 -10.31
N ASN A 300 -2.44 -3.06 -11.59
CA ASN A 300 -2.82 -1.85 -12.30
C ASN A 300 -4.34 -1.66 -12.41
N VAL A 301 -5.09 -2.76 -12.56
CA VAL A 301 -6.56 -2.73 -12.52
C VAL A 301 -7.06 -2.29 -11.14
N LEU A 302 -6.59 -2.95 -10.08
CA LEU A 302 -7.04 -2.65 -8.71
C LEU A 302 -6.63 -1.27 -8.23
N ARG A 303 -5.42 -0.79 -8.56
CA ARG A 303 -4.97 0.56 -8.20
C ARG A 303 -5.93 1.63 -8.71
N ARG A 304 -6.43 1.49 -9.94
CA ARG A 304 -7.42 2.42 -10.51
C ARG A 304 -8.76 2.37 -9.78
N MET A 305 -9.18 1.18 -9.32
CA MET A 305 -10.43 1.02 -8.57
C MET A 305 -10.31 1.52 -7.12
N LEU A 306 -9.20 1.24 -6.46
CA LEU A 306 -8.92 1.66 -5.08
C LEU A 306 -8.56 3.16 -4.98
N MET A 307 -8.25 3.82 -6.11
CA MET A 307 -7.53 5.10 -6.13
C MET A 307 -6.26 5.04 -5.28
N ASP A 308 -5.48 3.96 -5.50
CA ASP A 308 -4.26 3.65 -4.75
C ASP A 308 -3.18 4.70 -5.00
N SER A 309 -3.17 5.72 -4.16
CA SER A 309 -2.28 6.87 -4.22
C SER A 309 -1.86 7.32 -2.82
N ASP A 310 -0.81 8.12 -2.73
CA ASP A 310 -0.32 8.70 -1.47
C ASP A 310 -1.39 9.54 -0.73
N GLU A 311 -2.39 10.04 -1.46
CA GLU A 311 -3.50 10.85 -0.91
C GLU A 311 -4.66 10.01 -0.35
N PHE A 312 -4.90 8.81 -0.94
CA PHE A 312 -6.12 8.05 -0.68
C PHE A 312 -5.81 6.62 -0.27
N GLY A 313 -5.04 6.24 0.54
CA GLY A 313 -4.72 4.86 0.93
C GLY A 313 -5.84 3.83 0.70
N GLY A 314 -5.46 2.60 0.38
CA GLY A 314 -6.41 1.49 0.20
C GLY A 314 -5.88 0.22 0.85
N GLU A 315 -6.72 -0.82 0.93
CA GLU A 315 -6.36 -2.12 1.46
C GLU A 315 -6.52 -3.21 0.40
N ILE A 316 -5.52 -4.10 0.32
CA ILE A 316 -5.60 -5.32 -0.45
C ILE A 316 -5.43 -6.48 0.51
N VAL A 317 -6.44 -7.35 0.56
CA VAL A 317 -6.44 -8.51 1.44
C VAL A 317 -6.35 -9.76 0.57
N PHE A 318 -5.27 -10.50 0.69
CA PHE A 318 -5.13 -11.80 0.05
C PHE A 318 -5.69 -12.88 0.96
N THR A 319 -6.54 -13.73 0.40
CA THR A 319 -6.94 -14.97 1.06
C THR A 319 -6.32 -16.13 0.29
N PHE A 320 -5.53 -16.92 0.97
CA PHE A 320 -4.91 -18.12 0.40
C PHE A 320 -5.31 -19.33 1.24
N ASP A 321 -5.33 -20.48 0.58
CA ASP A 321 -5.44 -21.74 1.30
C ASP A 321 -4.28 -21.86 2.30
N GLY A 322 -4.55 -22.38 3.49
CA GLY A 322 -3.54 -22.50 4.56
C GLY A 322 -2.43 -23.51 4.29
N ASP A 323 -2.37 -24.06 3.07
CA ASP A 323 -1.41 -25.06 2.65
C ASP A 323 -0.06 -24.47 2.19
N ALA A 324 0.88 -25.34 1.83
CA ALA A 324 2.21 -24.92 1.35
C ALA A 324 2.17 -24.14 0.02
N ALA A 325 1.15 -24.35 -0.82
CA ALA A 325 0.99 -23.64 -2.08
C ALA A 325 0.50 -22.21 -1.82
N GLY A 326 -0.46 -22.03 -0.91
CA GLY A 326 -0.95 -20.72 -0.46
C GLY A 326 0.15 -19.90 0.22
N GLN A 327 0.99 -20.53 1.08
CA GLN A 327 2.16 -19.86 1.66
C GLN A 327 3.15 -19.36 0.59
N LYS A 328 3.39 -20.16 -0.44
CA LYS A 328 4.24 -19.77 -1.57
C LYS A 328 3.62 -18.66 -2.39
N ALA A 329 2.31 -18.67 -2.57
CA ALA A 329 1.56 -17.61 -3.25
C ALA A 329 1.64 -16.29 -2.46
N ALA A 330 1.49 -16.34 -1.13
CA ALA A 330 1.64 -15.18 -0.24
C ALA A 330 3.05 -14.56 -0.33
N LEU A 331 4.11 -15.38 -0.34
CA LEU A 331 5.48 -14.87 -0.49
C LEU A 331 5.72 -14.22 -1.87
N ARG A 332 5.12 -14.75 -2.95
CA ARG A 332 5.16 -14.09 -4.27
C ARG A 332 4.38 -12.78 -4.28
N ALA A 333 3.19 -12.75 -3.67
CA ALA A 333 2.42 -11.52 -3.53
C ALA A 333 3.22 -10.44 -2.79
N PHE A 334 4.01 -10.82 -1.76
CA PHE A 334 4.92 -9.92 -1.07
C PHE A 334 6.03 -9.36 -1.98
N GLU A 335 6.57 -10.13 -2.92
CA GLU A 335 7.55 -9.62 -3.89
C GLU A 335 6.93 -8.54 -4.81
N ASP A 336 5.66 -8.70 -5.16
CA ASP A 336 4.90 -7.76 -5.98
C ASP A 336 4.28 -6.59 -5.17
N GLU A 337 4.23 -6.67 -3.84
CA GLU A 337 3.72 -5.64 -2.93
C GLU A 337 4.33 -4.26 -3.19
N GLN A 338 5.60 -4.26 -3.63
CA GLN A 338 6.33 -3.03 -3.97
C GLN A 338 5.65 -2.18 -5.07
N LYS A 339 4.69 -2.73 -5.80
CA LYS A 339 3.94 -2.04 -6.86
C LYS A 339 2.69 -1.31 -6.34
N PHE A 340 2.19 -1.68 -5.15
CA PHE A 340 1.07 -0.99 -4.50
C PHE A 340 1.54 0.19 -3.63
N VAL A 341 0.72 1.21 -3.51
CA VAL A 341 0.77 2.19 -2.43
C VAL A 341 -0.12 1.73 -1.26
N ALA A 342 -1.22 1.02 -1.60
CA ALA A 342 -2.15 0.42 -0.65
C ALA A 342 -1.45 -0.52 0.34
N GLN A 343 -1.99 -0.58 1.54
CA GLN A 343 -1.56 -1.55 2.55
C GLN A 343 -2.01 -2.96 2.16
N THR A 344 -1.09 -3.91 2.26
CA THR A 344 -1.35 -5.31 1.91
C THR A 344 -1.46 -6.18 3.15
N PHE A 345 -2.52 -6.98 3.15
CA PHE A 345 -2.87 -7.89 4.23
C PHE A 345 -3.03 -9.31 3.69
N ILE A 346 -2.98 -10.25 4.60
CA ILE A 346 -3.34 -11.65 4.35
C ILE A 346 -4.36 -12.11 5.38
N ALA A 347 -5.30 -12.93 4.93
CA ALA A 347 -6.29 -13.61 5.74
C ALA A 347 -6.21 -15.10 5.43
N VAL A 348 -5.86 -15.91 6.43
CA VAL A 348 -5.75 -17.37 6.31
C VAL A 348 -6.68 -17.99 7.33
N ALA A 349 -7.58 -18.87 6.90
CA ALA A 349 -8.43 -19.60 7.81
C ALA A 349 -7.59 -20.57 8.67
N ALA A 350 -7.94 -20.67 9.96
CA ALA A 350 -7.18 -21.49 10.93
C ALA A 350 -7.06 -22.97 10.50
N ASP A 351 -8.09 -23.48 9.81
CA ASP A 351 -8.13 -24.87 9.34
C ASP A 351 -7.64 -25.04 7.88
N GLY A 352 -7.09 -23.98 7.29
CA GLY A 352 -6.58 -24.00 5.91
C GLY A 352 -7.68 -24.12 4.84
N MET A 353 -8.93 -23.83 5.18
CA MET A 353 -10.07 -23.86 4.26
C MET A 353 -10.07 -22.64 3.34
N ASP A 354 -10.50 -22.85 2.09
CA ASP A 354 -10.87 -21.74 1.21
C ASP A 354 -12.14 -21.03 1.71
N PRO A 355 -12.45 -19.81 1.25
CA PRO A 355 -13.64 -19.07 1.67
C PRO A 355 -14.96 -19.81 1.42
N CYS A 356 -15.05 -20.63 0.36
CA CYS A 356 -16.23 -21.39 0.04
C CYS A 356 -16.43 -22.56 1.04
N ASP A 357 -15.39 -23.33 1.32
CA ASP A 357 -15.42 -24.42 2.30
C ASP A 357 -15.62 -23.88 3.72
N LEU A 358 -15.01 -22.73 4.07
CA LEU A 358 -15.22 -22.07 5.36
C LEU A 358 -16.67 -21.65 5.54
N ARG A 359 -17.29 -21.07 4.51
CA ARG A 359 -18.70 -20.69 4.53
C ARG A 359 -19.62 -21.87 4.76
N LEU A 360 -19.36 -22.99 4.09
CA LEU A 360 -20.13 -24.22 4.24
C LEU A 360 -20.01 -24.82 5.64
N ALA A 361 -18.80 -24.81 6.20
CA ALA A 361 -18.53 -25.42 7.49
C ALA A 361 -18.99 -24.56 8.67
N LYS A 362 -18.84 -23.24 8.58
CA LYS A 362 -18.99 -22.31 9.73
C LYS A 362 -19.92 -21.11 9.46
N GLY A 363 -20.50 -21.01 8.27
CA GLY A 363 -21.45 -19.95 7.90
C GLY A 363 -20.83 -18.65 7.41
N ASP A 364 -21.71 -17.71 7.05
CA ASP A 364 -21.34 -16.43 6.45
C ASP A 364 -20.51 -15.52 7.39
N GLU A 365 -20.75 -15.60 8.70
CA GLU A 365 -20.03 -14.83 9.70
C GLU A 365 -18.54 -15.18 9.72
N ALA A 366 -18.20 -16.46 9.63
CA ALA A 366 -16.81 -16.92 9.60
C ALA A 366 -16.01 -16.35 8.42
N VAL A 367 -16.65 -16.16 7.26
CA VAL A 367 -16.01 -15.53 6.09
C VAL A 367 -15.77 -14.03 6.32
N ARG A 368 -16.73 -13.35 6.95
CA ARG A 368 -16.54 -11.93 7.33
C ARG A 368 -15.42 -11.77 8.36
N ASP A 369 -15.38 -12.63 9.38
CA ASP A 369 -14.36 -12.64 10.42
C ASP A 369 -12.98 -12.95 9.87
N LEU A 370 -12.88 -13.88 8.90
CA LEU A 370 -11.62 -14.15 8.20
C LEU A 370 -11.02 -12.87 7.62
N VAL A 371 -11.82 -12.08 6.91
CA VAL A 371 -11.35 -10.82 6.31
C VAL A 371 -11.12 -9.73 7.38
N ALA A 372 -11.91 -9.73 8.46
CA ALA A 372 -11.78 -8.76 9.56
C ALA A 372 -10.49 -8.99 10.38
N THR A 373 -10.10 -10.26 10.60
CA THR A 373 -8.92 -10.65 11.38
C THR A 373 -7.63 -10.72 10.57
N ARG A 374 -7.63 -10.15 9.36
CA ARG A 374 -6.46 -10.07 8.48
C ARG A 374 -5.23 -9.49 9.19
N GLU A 375 -4.06 -10.00 8.86
CA GLU A 375 -2.77 -9.48 9.36
C GLU A 375 -1.93 -8.85 8.23
N PRO A 376 -1.00 -7.93 8.54
CA PRO A 376 -0.10 -7.37 7.54
C PRO A 376 0.69 -8.47 6.81
N LEU A 377 0.72 -8.42 5.47
CA LEU A 377 1.39 -9.43 4.65
C LEU A 377 2.87 -9.60 5.00
N ILE A 378 3.56 -8.50 5.34
CA ILE A 378 4.96 -8.54 5.81
C ILE A 378 5.11 -9.34 7.11
N ALA A 379 4.19 -9.19 8.07
CA ALA A 379 4.25 -9.91 9.34
C ALA A 379 4.09 -11.43 9.12
N PHE A 380 3.12 -11.81 8.29
CA PHE A 380 2.93 -13.19 7.86
C PHE A 380 4.17 -13.75 7.14
N ALA A 381 4.71 -13.00 6.17
CA ALA A 381 5.85 -13.42 5.39
C ALA A 381 7.11 -13.63 6.26
N LEU A 382 7.38 -12.71 7.19
CA LEU A 382 8.47 -12.86 8.17
C LEU A 382 8.29 -14.12 9.02
N ARG A 383 7.08 -14.34 9.55
CA ARG A 383 6.76 -15.52 10.36
C ARG A 383 6.94 -16.81 9.55
N SER A 384 6.44 -16.86 8.31
CA SER A 384 6.54 -18.03 7.43
C SER A 384 7.98 -18.37 7.05
N VAL A 385 8.84 -17.37 6.86
CA VAL A 385 10.27 -17.59 6.60
C VAL A 385 10.98 -18.07 7.86
N LEU A 386 10.73 -17.45 9.02
CA LEU A 386 11.34 -17.84 10.30
C LEU A 386 10.97 -19.26 10.72
N ALA A 387 9.75 -19.72 10.43
CA ALA A 387 9.29 -21.07 10.75
C ALA A 387 10.10 -22.19 10.06
N ARG A 388 10.93 -21.86 9.06
CA ARG A 388 11.81 -22.79 8.36
C ARG A 388 13.18 -22.97 9.03
N HIS A 389 13.45 -22.21 10.08
CA HIS A 389 14.71 -22.19 10.81
C HIS A 389 14.48 -22.61 12.26
N ASP A 390 15.42 -23.37 12.81
CA ASP A 390 15.43 -23.73 14.23
C ASP A 390 15.97 -22.53 15.03
N LEU A 391 15.03 -21.72 15.55
CA LEU A 391 15.36 -20.50 16.29
C LEU A 391 15.89 -20.74 17.71
N ASP A 392 15.89 -22.00 18.17
CA ASP A 392 16.47 -22.37 19.46
C ASP A 392 18.01 -22.50 19.35
N THR A 393 18.55 -22.55 18.13
CA THR A 393 19.99 -22.59 17.85
C THR A 393 20.53 -21.25 17.36
N VAL A 394 21.78 -20.94 17.69
CA VAL A 394 22.46 -19.71 17.24
C VAL A 394 22.57 -19.68 15.70
N GLU A 395 22.86 -20.83 15.08
CA GLU A 395 22.95 -20.99 13.63
C GLU A 395 21.62 -20.72 12.96
N GLY A 396 20.52 -21.25 13.51
CA GLY A 396 19.15 -21.03 13.01
C GLY A 396 18.71 -19.58 13.17
N GLN A 397 19.02 -18.93 14.30
CA GLN A 397 18.78 -17.51 14.51
C GLN A 397 19.52 -16.64 13.47
N VAL A 398 20.80 -16.92 13.21
CA VAL A 398 21.60 -16.19 12.20
C VAL A 398 21.08 -16.45 10.79
N ALA A 399 20.68 -17.69 10.47
CA ALA A 399 20.08 -18.02 9.17
C ALA A 399 18.73 -17.31 9.01
N GLY A 400 17.88 -17.30 10.04
CA GLY A 400 16.62 -16.56 10.08
C GLY A 400 16.81 -15.06 9.86
N LEU A 401 17.79 -14.44 10.54
CA LEU A 401 18.14 -13.03 10.33
C LEU A 401 18.56 -12.74 8.88
N ARG A 402 19.44 -13.57 8.30
CA ARG A 402 19.89 -13.42 6.91
C ARG A 402 18.75 -13.53 5.90
N ALA A 403 17.79 -14.42 6.16
CA ALA A 403 16.63 -14.63 5.29
C ALA A 403 15.61 -13.48 5.39
N THR A 404 15.43 -12.88 6.57
CA THR A 404 14.36 -11.90 6.84
C THR A 404 14.81 -10.44 6.75
N ALA A 405 16.09 -10.12 7.00
CA ALA A 405 16.60 -8.75 6.89
C ALA A 405 16.35 -8.11 5.50
N PRO A 406 16.51 -8.83 4.36
CA PRO A 406 16.18 -8.29 3.04
C PRO A 406 14.70 -7.93 2.87
N MET A 407 13.80 -8.63 3.55
CA MET A 407 12.37 -8.36 3.49
C MET A 407 12.03 -7.03 4.17
N ILE A 408 12.56 -6.80 5.38
CA ILE A 408 12.38 -5.53 6.10
C ILE A 408 13.05 -4.38 5.34
N ALA A 409 14.21 -4.60 4.74
CA ALA A 409 14.90 -3.58 3.94
C ALA A 409 14.08 -3.09 2.74
N LYS A 410 13.19 -3.93 2.19
CA LYS A 410 12.30 -3.59 1.07
C LYS A 410 11.04 -2.82 1.47
N ILE A 411 10.72 -2.68 2.75
CA ILE A 411 9.54 -1.94 3.21
C ILE A 411 9.60 -0.49 2.70
N LYS A 412 8.55 -0.04 2.00
CA LYS A 412 8.48 1.30 1.41
C LYS A 412 8.31 2.38 2.44
N ASP A 413 7.36 2.18 3.35
CA ASP A 413 7.14 3.12 4.45
C ASP A 413 8.25 2.96 5.48
N ARG A 414 9.23 3.87 5.38
CA ARG A 414 10.39 3.86 6.27
C ARG A 414 10.01 4.00 7.74
N SER A 415 8.85 4.58 8.06
CA SER A 415 8.37 4.74 9.43
C SER A 415 8.06 3.39 10.11
N LEU A 416 7.73 2.36 9.33
CA LEU A 416 7.42 1.02 9.82
C LEU A 416 8.68 0.18 10.10
N ILE A 417 9.82 0.51 9.46
CA ILE A 417 11.05 -0.29 9.56
C ILE A 417 11.52 -0.47 11.02
N PRO A 418 11.57 0.58 11.88
CA PRO A 418 11.98 0.40 13.27
C PRO A 418 11.07 -0.57 14.04
N GLY A 419 9.76 -0.53 13.79
CA GLY A 419 8.80 -1.45 14.39
C GLY A 419 9.06 -2.90 14.01
N TYR A 420 9.29 -3.18 12.73
CA TYR A 420 9.61 -4.53 12.25
C TYR A 420 10.99 -5.01 12.67
N VAL A 421 11.99 -4.12 12.80
CA VAL A 421 13.30 -4.44 13.36
C VAL A 421 13.17 -4.90 14.81
N ASN A 422 12.41 -4.18 15.64
CA ASN A 422 12.15 -4.54 17.02
C ASN A 422 11.38 -5.87 17.13
N HIS A 423 10.36 -6.06 16.30
CA HIS A 423 9.58 -7.30 16.24
C HIS A 423 10.45 -8.50 15.86
N LEU A 424 11.29 -8.36 14.84
CA LEU A 424 12.22 -9.42 14.40
C LEU A 424 13.26 -9.73 15.47
N ALA A 425 13.83 -8.71 16.13
CA ALA A 425 14.79 -8.86 17.23
C ALA A 425 14.21 -9.68 18.39
N GLY A 426 12.97 -9.36 18.79
CA GLY A 426 12.27 -10.14 19.83
C GLY A 426 12.04 -11.59 19.43
N ARG A 427 11.65 -11.84 18.17
CA ARG A 427 11.44 -13.22 17.69
C ARG A 427 12.71 -14.05 17.57
N LEU A 428 13.82 -13.42 17.21
CA LEU A 428 15.14 -14.09 17.09
C LEU A 428 15.89 -14.18 18.43
N GLY A 429 15.40 -13.52 19.49
CA GLY A 429 16.16 -13.41 20.75
C GLY A 429 17.49 -12.67 20.60
N MET A 430 17.57 -11.71 19.64
CA MET A 430 18.77 -10.94 19.33
C MET A 430 18.65 -9.49 19.76
N GLU A 431 19.79 -8.83 19.96
CA GLU A 431 19.83 -7.39 20.18
C GLU A 431 19.30 -6.63 18.97
N VAL A 432 18.47 -5.63 19.22
CA VAL A 432 17.83 -4.77 18.19
C VAL A 432 18.87 -4.17 17.24
N GLU A 433 20.00 -3.73 17.77
CA GLU A 433 21.07 -3.10 17.00
C GLU A 433 21.75 -4.07 16.01
N ARG A 434 21.83 -5.34 16.36
CA ARG A 434 22.34 -6.39 15.46
C ARG A 434 21.40 -6.57 14.25
N VAL A 435 20.09 -6.60 14.50
CA VAL A 435 19.08 -6.72 13.45
C VAL A 435 19.04 -5.47 12.58
N ARG A 436 19.10 -4.27 13.20
CA ARG A 436 19.15 -2.99 12.48
C ARG A 436 20.32 -2.93 11.51
N ARG A 437 21.53 -3.32 11.95
CA ARG A 437 22.73 -3.40 11.10
C ARG A 437 22.56 -4.36 9.93
N ALA A 438 21.98 -5.53 10.18
CA ALA A 438 21.74 -6.50 9.12
C ALA A 438 20.79 -5.94 8.04
N VAL A 439 19.70 -5.25 8.44
CA VAL A 439 18.75 -4.61 7.52
C VAL A 439 19.41 -3.46 6.72
N ALA A 440 20.21 -2.63 7.38
CA ALA A 440 20.91 -1.50 6.74
C ALA A 440 21.98 -1.99 5.73
N THR A 441 22.69 -3.07 6.04
CA THR A 441 23.69 -3.66 5.14
C THR A 441 23.07 -4.13 3.82
N VAL A 442 21.85 -4.66 3.84
CA VAL A 442 21.14 -5.09 2.63
C VAL A 442 20.84 -3.92 1.69
N LYS A 443 20.55 -2.74 2.24
CA LYS A 443 20.29 -1.52 1.45
C LYS A 443 21.52 -0.94 0.77
N GLY A 444 22.70 -1.52 0.99
CA GLY A 444 23.96 -0.93 0.54
C GLY A 444 24.27 0.39 1.26
N GLU A 445 23.46 0.74 2.27
CA GLU A 445 23.86 1.74 3.25
C GLU A 445 25.12 1.17 3.88
N ARG A 446 26.28 1.79 3.64
CA ARG A 446 27.48 1.49 4.41
C ARG A 446 27.07 1.65 5.86
N VAL A 447 26.84 0.52 6.54
CA VAL A 447 26.87 0.50 7.98
C VAL A 447 28.33 0.74 8.28
N GLU A 448 28.70 1.98 8.51
CA GLU A 448 29.94 2.26 9.18
C GLU A 448 29.93 1.33 10.43
N PRO A 449 31.03 0.59 10.68
CA PRO A 449 31.15 -0.13 11.94
C PRO A 449 30.77 0.85 13.04
N PRO A 450 30.18 0.39 14.17
CA PRO A 450 29.79 1.32 15.21
C PRO A 450 30.94 2.26 15.35
N ARG A 451 30.72 3.49 14.88
CA ARG A 451 31.67 4.54 15.16
C ARG A 451 31.84 4.38 16.66
N ARG A 452 33.06 4.09 17.12
CA ARG A 452 33.47 4.52 18.45
C ARG A 452 32.71 5.81 18.65
N PRO A 453 31.98 6.00 19.76
CA PRO A 453 31.08 7.12 19.89
C PRO A 453 31.79 8.31 19.26
N GLN A 454 31.45 8.59 18.01
CA GLN A 454 31.92 9.78 17.36
C GLN A 454 31.28 10.81 18.23
N VAL A 455 32.12 11.54 18.90
CA VAL A 455 31.85 12.86 19.40
C VAL A 455 30.76 13.42 18.53
N LEU A 456 29.53 13.40 19.07
CA LEU A 456 28.33 13.79 18.38
C LEU A 456 28.63 15.09 17.67
N ALA A 457 28.50 15.02 16.33
CA ALA A 457 28.88 16.06 15.44
C ALA A 457 28.40 17.40 15.96
N ALA A 458 29.30 18.31 15.91
CA ALA A 458 29.32 19.69 16.19
C ALA A 458 28.14 20.55 15.65
N ASP A 459 26.94 20.00 15.47
CA ASP A 459 25.81 20.69 14.86
C ASP A 459 24.81 21.28 15.87
N ASN A 460 24.92 20.93 17.17
CA ASN A 460 24.11 21.58 18.18
C ASN A 460 24.93 22.65 18.92
N PRO A 461 24.66 23.94 18.69
CA PRO A 461 25.39 25.04 19.31
C PRO A 461 25.43 24.96 20.86
N ARG A 462 24.38 24.41 21.49
CA ARG A 462 24.31 24.17 22.93
C ARG A 462 25.38 23.19 23.41
N TRP A 463 25.53 22.06 22.74
CA TRP A 463 26.53 21.05 23.12
C TRP A 463 27.98 21.53 22.95
N LEU A 464 28.21 22.41 22.00
CA LEU A 464 29.54 23.06 21.83
C LEU A 464 29.90 23.92 23.02
N VAL A 465 28.94 24.65 23.59
CA VAL A 465 29.13 25.46 24.78
C VAL A 465 29.32 24.63 26.03
N GLU A 466 28.51 23.58 26.20
CA GLU A 466 28.67 22.60 27.28
C GLU A 466 30.05 21.93 27.27
N ARG A 467 30.48 21.51 26.07
CA ARG A 467 31.80 20.92 25.84
C ARG A 467 32.94 21.88 26.21
N GLU A 468 32.81 23.15 25.85
CA GLU A 468 33.78 24.19 26.20
C GLU A 468 33.87 24.43 27.70
N ALA A 469 32.72 24.43 28.40
CA ALA A 469 32.69 24.55 29.87
C ALA A 469 33.39 23.36 30.55
N LEU A 470 33.19 22.13 30.07
CA LEU A 470 33.86 20.94 30.59
C LEU A 470 35.38 20.99 30.34
N LYS A 471 35.82 21.44 29.15
CA LYS A 471 37.24 21.65 28.86
C LYS A 471 37.90 22.64 29.83
N LEU A 472 37.24 23.76 30.12
CA LEU A 472 37.73 24.73 31.11
C LEU A 472 37.88 24.08 32.48
N ALA A 473 36.91 23.28 32.94
CA ALA A 473 36.99 22.60 34.25
C ALA A 473 38.08 21.52 34.32
N ILE A 474 38.38 20.85 33.19
CA ILE A 474 39.40 19.80 33.12
C ILE A 474 40.79 20.37 32.92
N GLN A 475 40.96 21.32 32.00
CA GLN A 475 42.29 21.86 31.60
C GLN A 475 42.76 23.00 32.49
N SER A 476 41.83 23.82 33.02
CA SER A 476 42.12 25.01 33.81
C SER A 476 41.26 25.11 35.05
N PRO A 477 41.27 24.06 35.93
CA PRO A 477 40.34 23.92 37.05
C PRO A 477 40.51 25.05 38.07
N ALA A 478 41.73 25.53 38.34
CA ALA A 478 41.98 26.66 39.27
C ALA A 478 41.29 27.96 38.82
N LEU A 479 41.16 28.20 37.51
CA LEU A 479 40.47 29.33 36.95
C LEU A 479 38.94 29.12 36.90
N ALA A 480 38.54 27.97 36.41
CA ALA A 480 37.12 27.66 36.15
C ALA A 480 36.34 27.29 37.40
N GLY A 481 37.00 26.62 38.40
CA GLY A 481 36.35 25.99 39.54
C GLY A 481 35.38 26.88 40.32
N PRO A 482 35.74 28.09 40.74
CA PRO A 482 34.83 28.94 41.48
C PRO A 482 33.52 29.26 40.80
N TYR A 483 33.47 29.25 39.49
CA TYR A 483 32.28 29.49 38.67
C TYR A 483 31.61 28.21 38.23
N PHE A 484 32.40 27.18 37.87
CA PHE A 484 31.93 25.91 37.32
C PHE A 484 31.18 25.09 38.35
N ASP A 485 31.68 25.00 39.61
CA ASP A 485 31.10 24.20 40.65
C ASP A 485 29.71 24.69 41.11
N ALA A 486 29.38 25.97 40.85
CA ALA A 486 28.09 26.57 41.09
C ALA A 486 27.00 26.12 40.07
N VAL A 487 27.38 25.51 38.94
CA VAL A 487 26.45 25.05 37.90
C VAL A 487 26.31 23.55 38.01
N ASP A 488 25.12 23.05 38.32
CA ASP A 488 24.85 21.60 38.48
C ASP A 488 24.67 20.88 37.11
N ASP A 489 24.56 19.55 37.18
CA ASP A 489 24.44 18.67 36.01
C ASP A 489 23.14 18.87 35.22
N SER A 490 22.07 19.41 35.82
CA SER A 490 20.79 19.67 35.16
C SER A 490 20.87 20.70 34.04
N HIS A 491 21.90 21.55 34.06
CA HIS A 491 22.13 22.55 33.02
C HIS A 491 22.74 21.97 31.73
N TYR A 492 23.24 20.74 31.79
CA TYR A 492 23.85 20.05 30.64
C TYR A 492 22.81 19.20 29.93
N GLY A 493 22.50 19.54 28.68
CA GLY A 493 21.51 18.83 27.87
C GLY A 493 22.02 17.53 27.24
N HIS A 494 23.34 17.37 27.09
CA HIS A 494 23.96 16.18 26.59
C HIS A 494 24.21 15.15 27.71
N PRO A 495 23.73 13.89 27.62
CA PRO A 495 23.84 12.90 28.71
C PRO A 495 25.28 12.66 29.18
N LEU A 496 26.25 12.55 28.28
CA LEU A 496 27.66 12.37 28.64
C LEU A 496 28.27 13.63 29.28
N HIS A 497 27.84 14.83 28.88
CA HIS A 497 28.29 16.07 29.49
C HIS A 497 27.76 16.20 30.94
N ALA A 498 26.50 15.85 31.18
CA ALA A 498 25.91 15.80 32.50
C ALA A 498 26.63 14.76 33.40
N GLU A 499 26.96 13.59 32.84
CA GLU A 499 27.71 12.56 33.55
C GLU A 499 29.13 13.04 33.95
N ILE A 500 29.86 13.68 33.03
CA ILE A 500 31.19 14.26 33.32
C ILE A 500 31.06 15.36 34.39
N ARG A 501 30.01 16.18 34.35
CA ARG A 501 29.76 17.20 35.35
C ARG A 501 29.56 16.57 36.74
N LYS A 502 28.83 15.44 36.83
CA LYS A 502 28.69 14.67 38.07
C LYS A 502 30.01 14.06 38.53
N ALA A 503 30.80 13.51 37.60
CA ALA A 503 32.11 12.93 37.89
C ALA A 503 33.09 13.98 38.44
N ILE A 504 33.08 15.20 37.88
CA ILE A 504 33.88 16.32 38.39
C ILE A 504 33.48 16.66 39.85
N ALA A 505 32.20 16.68 40.15
CA ALA A 505 31.71 16.91 41.51
C ALA A 505 32.11 15.77 42.47
N ALA A 506 32.01 14.50 41.99
CA ALA A 506 32.40 13.32 42.79
C ALA A 506 33.91 13.25 43.05
N ALA A 507 34.72 13.78 42.13
CA ALA A 507 36.17 13.90 42.29
C ALA A 507 36.59 15.06 43.25
N GLY A 508 35.62 15.74 43.88
CA GLY A 508 35.85 16.82 44.84
C GLY A 508 35.59 18.24 44.31
N GLY A 509 35.21 18.40 43.06
CA GLY A 509 34.97 19.68 42.39
C GLY A 509 36.21 20.28 41.73
N ALA A 510 35.98 21.15 40.75
CA ALA A 510 37.05 21.82 40.02
C ALA A 510 37.76 22.88 40.88
N SER A 511 37.06 23.47 41.87
CA SER A 511 37.63 24.52 42.72
C SER A 511 38.78 24.06 43.63
N VAL A 512 38.87 22.76 43.95
CA VAL A 512 39.96 22.22 44.76
C VAL A 512 41.03 21.53 43.95
N ALA A 513 40.84 21.40 42.64
CA ALA A 513 41.72 20.69 41.76
C ALA A 513 42.97 21.55 41.36
N SER A 514 44.14 20.92 41.40
CA SER A 514 45.37 21.53 40.94
C SER A 514 45.64 21.34 39.46
N GLY A 515 44.78 20.62 38.75
CA GLY A 515 44.95 20.32 37.34
C GLY A 515 45.94 19.17 37.07
N GLY A 516 46.22 18.96 35.77
CA GLY A 516 47.20 17.97 35.33
C GLY A 516 46.74 16.52 35.33
N PRO A 517 47.64 15.55 35.09
CA PRO A 517 47.25 14.12 34.90
C PRO A 517 46.50 13.52 36.08
N VAL A 518 46.82 13.88 37.32
CA VAL A 518 46.18 13.36 38.53
C VAL A 518 44.73 13.76 38.58
N TRP A 519 44.41 15.02 38.22
CA TRP A 519 43.04 15.51 38.17
C TRP A 519 42.24 14.85 37.08
N ILE A 520 42.82 14.69 35.86
CA ILE A 520 42.18 14.01 34.76
C ILE A 520 41.84 12.57 35.11
N SER A 521 42.79 11.85 35.76
CA SER A 521 42.56 10.49 36.23
C SER A 521 41.43 10.44 37.29
N ALA A 522 41.41 11.32 38.25
CA ALA A 522 40.40 11.35 39.30
C ALA A 522 38.98 11.57 38.69
N VAL A 523 38.83 12.45 37.72
CA VAL A 523 37.57 12.65 37.01
C VAL A 523 37.20 11.42 36.18
N THR A 524 38.15 10.83 35.48
CA THR A 524 37.93 9.62 34.66
C THR A 524 37.46 8.44 35.51
N ASP A 525 38.12 8.20 36.66
CA ASP A 525 37.79 7.13 37.61
C ASP A 525 36.43 7.34 38.28
N SER A 526 35.95 8.58 38.35
CA SER A 526 34.63 8.95 38.87
C SER A 526 33.51 8.82 37.85
N CYS A 527 33.78 8.61 36.57
CA CYS A 527 32.77 8.37 35.54
C CYS A 527 32.29 6.92 35.56
N ALA A 528 30.98 6.69 35.65
CA ALA A 528 30.37 5.35 35.56
C ALA A 528 30.29 4.84 34.12
N ASP A 529 30.15 5.70 33.15
CA ASP A 529 29.99 5.39 31.72
C ASP A 529 31.32 5.39 30.96
N LEU A 530 31.62 4.31 30.21
CA LEU A 530 32.86 4.20 29.43
C LEU A 530 32.98 5.27 28.33
N GLY A 531 31.86 5.74 27.79
CA GLY A 531 31.83 6.84 26.83
C GLY A 531 32.20 8.16 27.46
N ALA A 532 31.78 8.40 28.72
CA ALA A 532 32.16 9.57 29.51
C ALA A 532 33.67 9.53 29.86
N GLN A 533 34.21 8.38 30.23
CA GLN A 533 35.63 8.19 30.47
C GLN A 533 36.49 8.53 29.23
N ALA A 534 36.08 8.01 28.07
CA ALA A 534 36.76 8.31 26.80
C ALA A 534 36.68 9.81 26.43
N LEU A 535 35.51 10.44 26.69
CA LEU A 535 35.28 11.86 26.41
C LEU A 535 36.12 12.76 27.34
N VAL A 536 36.34 12.40 28.62
CA VAL A 536 37.24 13.13 29.51
C VAL A 536 38.66 13.18 28.94
N GLY A 537 39.16 12.05 28.42
CA GLY A 537 40.49 11.99 27.76
C GLY A 537 40.58 12.90 26.52
N GLU A 538 39.50 12.97 25.73
CA GLU A 538 39.42 13.84 24.56
C GLU A 538 39.40 15.31 24.98
N LEU A 539 38.55 15.70 25.95
CA LEU A 539 38.41 17.05 26.45
C LEU A 539 39.69 17.56 27.11
N ALA A 540 40.52 16.68 27.67
CA ALA A 540 41.79 17.05 28.30
C ALA A 540 42.83 17.55 27.28
N VAL A 541 42.73 17.18 26.01
CA VAL A 541 43.71 17.54 24.95
C VAL A 541 43.11 18.41 23.85
N GLU A 542 41.80 18.55 23.78
CA GLU A 542 41.16 19.43 22.79
C GLU A 542 41.39 20.90 23.10
N PRO A 543 41.88 21.73 22.14
CA PRO A 543 42.13 23.12 22.40
C PRO A 543 40.86 23.90 22.79
N LEU A 544 41.01 24.86 23.70
CA LEU A 544 39.96 25.83 24.03
C LEU A 544 39.70 26.74 22.81
N ARG A 545 38.49 27.25 22.74
CA ARG A 545 38.07 28.17 21.65
C ARG A 545 38.40 29.64 21.91
N VAL A 546 39.36 29.90 22.75
CA VAL A 546 39.85 31.24 23.05
C VAL A 546 41.24 31.42 22.43
N MET A 547 41.54 32.60 21.94
CA MET A 547 42.90 32.94 21.46
C MET A 547 43.76 33.37 22.66
N GLY A 548 44.72 32.52 23.03
CA GLY A 548 45.59 32.73 24.19
C GLY A 548 45.12 31.98 25.45
N GLU A 549 45.61 32.43 26.62
CA GLU A 549 45.20 31.87 27.90
C GLU A 549 43.77 32.30 28.28
N PRO A 550 42.92 31.39 28.81
CA PRO A 550 41.57 31.75 29.22
C PRO A 550 41.58 32.72 30.40
N GLU A 551 40.72 33.76 30.34
CA GLU A 551 40.52 34.73 31.40
C GLU A 551 39.22 34.42 32.18
N PRO A 552 39.07 34.88 33.46
CA PRO A 552 37.84 34.71 34.24
C PRO A 552 36.58 35.10 33.49
N ARG A 553 36.63 36.15 32.72
CA ARG A 553 35.52 36.64 31.91
C ARG A 553 35.04 35.64 30.85
N TYR A 554 35.96 34.89 30.25
CA TYR A 554 35.65 33.84 29.30
C TYR A 554 34.91 32.67 29.97
N VAL A 555 35.32 32.31 31.20
CA VAL A 555 34.65 31.29 32.00
C VAL A 555 33.22 31.73 32.35
N GLU A 556 33.04 32.97 32.88
CA GLU A 556 31.72 33.49 33.18
C GLU A 556 30.77 33.49 31.98
N LEU A 557 31.23 33.96 30.84
CA LEU A 557 30.47 34.00 29.58
C LEU A 557 30.06 32.57 29.16
N THR A 558 30.99 31.63 29.20
CA THR A 558 30.75 30.23 28.79
C THR A 558 29.70 29.59 29.71
N LEU A 559 29.83 29.73 31.02
CA LEU A 559 28.90 29.17 31.99
C LEU A 559 27.52 29.84 31.97
N ALA A 560 27.46 31.16 31.73
CA ALA A 560 26.18 31.84 31.51
C ALA A 560 25.42 31.25 30.31
N ARG A 561 26.13 30.93 29.23
CA ARG A 561 25.56 30.28 28.04
C ARG A 561 25.12 28.83 28.30
N VAL A 562 25.76 28.09 29.22
CA VAL A 562 25.31 26.72 29.65
C VAL A 562 24.03 26.83 30.45
N GLN A 563 23.88 27.80 31.33
CA GLN A 563 22.73 27.95 32.25
C GLN A 563 21.48 28.51 31.53
N LEU A 564 21.64 29.43 30.58
CA LEU A 564 20.55 30.16 29.95
C LEU A 564 19.44 29.29 29.32
N PRO A 565 19.71 28.17 28.66
CA PRO A 565 18.68 27.33 28.07
C PRO A 565 17.70 26.76 29.13
N LEU A 566 18.20 26.19 30.23
CA LEU A 566 17.37 25.62 31.30
C LEU A 566 16.52 26.69 31.99
N VAL A 567 17.11 27.84 32.32
CA VAL A 567 16.38 28.95 32.93
C VAL A 567 15.29 29.49 32.00
N THR A 568 15.56 29.56 30.70
CA THR A 568 14.55 29.98 29.70
C THR A 568 13.39 28.96 29.64
N GLU A 569 13.68 27.66 29.70
CA GLU A 569 12.68 26.60 29.74
C GLU A 569 11.81 26.69 31.00
N GLN A 570 12.42 26.92 32.16
CA GLN A 570 11.70 27.14 33.44
C GLN A 570 10.78 28.37 33.37
N VAL A 571 11.24 29.49 32.83
CA VAL A 571 10.41 30.67 32.58
C VAL A 571 9.19 30.35 31.73
N ASN A 572 9.39 29.63 30.62
CA ASN A 572 8.29 29.23 29.73
C ASN A 572 7.31 28.27 30.40
N ALA A 573 7.80 27.32 31.22
CA ALA A 573 6.97 26.39 31.97
C ALA A 573 6.09 27.12 32.98
N ILE A 574 6.65 28.09 33.74
CA ILE A 574 5.86 28.87 34.68
C ILE A 574 4.86 29.78 33.97
N LYS A 575 5.23 30.43 32.88
CA LYS A 575 4.27 31.19 32.05
C LYS A 575 3.10 30.35 31.60
N SER A 576 3.35 29.14 31.13
CA SER A 576 2.30 28.19 30.72
C SER A 576 1.41 27.74 31.91
N ARG A 577 1.99 27.60 33.10
CA ARG A 577 1.20 27.30 34.32
C ARG A 577 0.34 28.47 34.72
N LEU A 578 0.87 29.69 34.71
CA LEU A 578 0.12 30.91 35.06
C LEU A 578 -1.10 31.14 34.17
N GLN A 579 -0.99 30.80 32.89
CA GLN A 579 -2.12 30.91 31.92
C GLN A 579 -3.28 29.96 32.25
N ARG A 580 -3.05 28.92 33.07
CA ARG A 580 -4.05 27.89 33.41
C ARG A 580 -4.63 28.09 34.82
N VAL A 581 -4.06 28.99 35.63
CA VAL A 581 -4.50 29.26 36.99
C VAL A 581 -5.47 30.44 36.99
N ASN A 582 -6.63 30.28 37.60
CA ASN A 582 -7.61 31.38 37.77
C ASN A 582 -7.12 32.35 38.87
N PRO A 583 -6.76 33.62 38.51
CA PRO A 583 -6.18 34.55 39.47
C PRO A 583 -7.15 34.98 40.59
N VAL A 584 -8.46 34.71 40.45
CA VAL A 584 -9.46 35.06 41.45
C VAL A 584 -9.73 33.91 42.40
N GLU A 585 -9.85 32.69 41.87
CA GLU A 585 -10.17 31.49 42.67
C GLU A 585 -8.92 30.89 43.33
N GLU A 586 -7.75 31.00 42.68
CA GLU A 586 -6.48 30.41 43.15
C GLU A 586 -5.42 31.49 43.41
N LYS A 587 -5.81 32.57 44.06
CA LYS A 587 -4.99 33.78 44.25
C LYS A 587 -3.60 33.49 44.84
N ASP A 588 -3.52 32.64 45.84
CA ASP A 588 -2.25 32.35 46.55
C ASP A 588 -1.29 31.58 45.62
N LEU A 589 -1.80 30.62 44.85
CA LEU A 589 -1.01 29.88 43.87
C LEU A 589 -0.53 30.81 42.76
N TYR A 590 -1.44 31.69 42.27
CA TYR A 590 -1.10 32.65 41.21
C TYR A 590 0.02 33.60 41.68
N MET A 591 -0.10 34.17 42.90
CA MET A 591 0.92 35.09 43.44
C MET A 591 2.26 34.40 43.67
N LYS A 592 2.27 33.14 44.12
CA LYS A 592 3.48 32.33 44.26
C LYS A 592 4.18 32.11 42.89
N LEU A 593 3.45 31.62 41.89
CA LEU A 593 3.98 31.40 40.56
C LEU A 593 4.45 32.69 39.88
N PHE A 594 3.75 33.81 40.14
CA PHE A 594 4.12 35.11 39.62
C PHE A 594 5.43 35.63 40.26
N GLY A 595 5.62 35.43 41.54
CA GLY A 595 6.89 35.74 42.23
C GLY A 595 8.06 34.90 41.72
N GLU A 596 7.85 33.59 41.49
CA GLU A 596 8.82 32.68 40.89
C GLU A 596 9.19 33.14 39.46
N LEU A 597 8.18 33.55 38.66
CA LEU A 597 8.40 34.06 37.31
C LEU A 597 9.30 35.29 37.29
N ILE A 598 9.01 36.29 38.17
CA ILE A 598 9.81 37.51 38.23
C ILE A 598 11.27 37.19 38.57
N SER A 599 11.50 36.33 39.56
CA SER A 599 12.84 35.90 39.96
C SER A 599 13.60 35.22 38.82
N LEU A 600 12.95 34.28 38.12
CA LEU A 600 13.57 33.58 36.97
C LEU A 600 13.80 34.49 35.79
N GLU A 601 12.91 35.45 35.48
CA GLU A 601 13.11 36.42 34.41
C GLU A 601 14.28 37.38 34.70
N GLN A 602 14.42 37.80 35.96
CA GLN A 602 15.58 38.60 36.39
C GLN A 602 16.89 37.82 36.26
N HIS A 603 16.89 36.55 36.67
CA HIS A 603 18.04 35.67 36.50
C HIS A 603 18.37 35.42 35.03
N ALA A 604 17.36 35.11 34.20
CA ALA A 604 17.54 34.94 32.74
C ALA A 604 18.10 36.24 32.07
N ARG A 605 17.67 37.40 32.56
CA ARG A 605 18.18 38.69 32.08
C ARG A 605 19.66 38.87 32.41
N SER A 606 20.05 38.59 33.67
CA SER A 606 21.44 38.65 34.10
C SER A 606 22.35 37.72 33.30
N LEU A 607 21.89 36.46 33.06
CA LEU A 607 22.63 35.51 32.27
C LEU A 607 22.77 35.96 30.79
N ARG A 608 21.75 36.59 30.20
CA ARG A 608 21.85 37.17 28.84
C ARG A 608 22.85 38.30 28.75
N GLU A 609 22.87 39.19 29.75
CA GLU A 609 23.83 40.29 29.81
C GLU A 609 25.26 39.74 29.95
N GLN A 610 25.49 38.71 30.76
CA GLN A 610 26.78 38.03 30.87
C GLN A 610 27.16 37.31 29.56
N ALA A 611 26.22 36.59 28.94
CA ALA A 611 26.44 35.85 27.70
C ALA A 611 26.67 36.72 26.45
N SER A 612 26.28 38.01 26.47
CA SER A 612 26.39 38.95 25.35
C SER A 612 27.61 39.87 25.43
N ARG A 613 28.32 39.88 26.56
CA ARG A 613 29.54 40.71 26.71
C ARG A 613 30.61 40.18 25.76
N ALA A 614 31.08 41.02 24.82
CA ALA A 614 32.17 40.66 23.92
C ALA A 614 33.45 40.37 24.73
N VAL A 615 34.15 39.28 24.37
CA VAL A 615 35.46 38.89 24.92
C VAL A 615 36.54 39.64 24.17
#